data_0e7f63858398abbed3676fe32307acce
#
_entry.id   0e7f63858398abbed3676fe32307acce
#
_cell.length_a   1.000
_cell.length_b   1.000
_cell.length_c   1.000
_cell.angle_alpha   90.00
_cell.angle_beta   90.00
_cell.angle_gamma   90.00
#
_symmetry.space_group_name_H-M   'P 1'
#
loop_
_entity.id
_entity.type
_entity.pdbx_description
1 polymer ?
#
loop_
_entity_poly.entity_id
_entity_poly.type
_entity_poly.pdbx_seq_one_letter_code
_entity_poly.pdbx_strand_id
1 'polypeptide(L)'
;NLDTLMKMFADMGNNPSFSQHMNNQLQKPIPIIKRIEITLEQVYSGCMVPIEITRNIKQSGVVREETETLYVEVAKGVDTNEIIVFREKGHIVDDSPGGDIKVFVSVLDHAHFKRSGLDLIYTKQISLKDVLCGVDFEFEHVSGKLYKINNTKGQTIIYPGYKKIVPGLGLQRQEHVGNLLIEFEITFPEKLNTNQIDT
;
A
#
# COMPACT_ATOMS: atom_id res chain seq x y z
N ASN A 1 -9.69 -4.94 -41.35
CA ASN A 1 -9.48 -4.19 -42.57
C ASN A 1 -8.55 -3.01 -42.31
N LEU A 2 -7.36 -3.00 -42.97
CA LEU A 2 -6.32 -1.99 -42.82
C LEU A 2 -6.86 -0.58 -43.12
N ASP A 3 -7.76 -0.45 -44.09
CA ASP A 3 -8.41 0.81 -44.47
C ASP A 3 -9.30 1.40 -43.38
N THR A 4 -9.94 0.56 -42.56
CA THR A 4 -10.75 1.03 -41.42
C THR A 4 -9.87 1.55 -40.30
N LEU A 5 -8.71 0.89 -40.07
CA LEU A 5 -7.71 1.33 -39.09
C LEU A 5 -7.04 2.64 -39.53
N MET A 6 -6.69 2.77 -40.80
CA MET A 6 -6.12 4.00 -41.38
C MET A 6 -7.10 5.17 -41.31
N LYS A 7 -8.42 4.94 -41.58
CA LYS A 7 -9.44 5.97 -41.38
C LYS A 7 -9.62 6.39 -39.93
N MET A 8 -9.60 5.43 -39.00
CA MET A 8 -9.62 5.75 -37.56
C MET A 8 -8.42 6.60 -37.12
N PHE A 9 -7.23 6.28 -37.61
CA PHE A 9 -6.05 7.11 -37.34
C PHE A 9 -6.13 8.50 -37.99
N ALA A 10 -6.67 8.62 -39.17
CA ALA A 10 -6.88 9.90 -39.86
C ALA A 10 -7.92 10.77 -39.14
N ASP A 11 -9.00 10.17 -38.66
CA ASP A 11 -10.05 10.87 -37.88
C ASP A 11 -9.56 11.29 -36.48
N MET A 12 -8.69 10.48 -35.82
CA MET A 12 -8.06 10.86 -34.56
C MET A 12 -7.06 12.04 -34.75
N GLY A 13 -6.35 12.09 -35.87
CA GLY A 13 -5.42 13.19 -36.17
C GLY A 13 -6.11 14.53 -36.48
N ASN A 14 -7.36 14.51 -36.91
CA ASN A 14 -8.16 15.71 -37.23
C ASN A 14 -9.02 16.23 -36.07
N ASN A 15 -8.96 15.59 -34.90
CA ASN A 15 -9.70 16.07 -33.73
C ASN A 15 -8.88 17.15 -33.02
N PRO A 16 -9.30 18.43 -33.03
CA PRO A 16 -8.51 19.52 -32.46
C PRO A 16 -8.24 19.34 -30.95
N SER A 17 -9.14 18.66 -30.23
CA SER A 17 -8.95 18.36 -28.80
C SER A 17 -7.84 17.34 -28.57
N PHE A 18 -7.70 16.33 -29.45
CA PHE A 18 -6.66 15.32 -29.35
C PHE A 18 -5.29 15.87 -29.73
N SER A 19 -5.24 16.66 -30.80
CA SER A 19 -3.99 17.34 -31.23
C SER A 19 -3.50 18.35 -30.19
N GLN A 20 -4.38 19.11 -29.54
CA GLN A 20 -4.01 20.00 -28.43
C GLN A 20 -3.52 19.22 -27.21
N HIS A 21 -4.13 18.08 -26.89
CA HIS A 21 -3.70 17.28 -25.75
C HIS A 21 -2.31 16.64 -25.97
N MET A 22 -2.07 16.12 -27.16
CA MET A 22 -0.73 15.61 -27.53
C MET A 22 0.32 16.73 -27.62
N ASN A 23 -0.02 17.88 -28.19
CA ASN A 23 0.93 18.99 -28.31
C ASN A 23 1.29 19.58 -26.95
N ASN A 24 0.34 19.67 -26.02
CA ASN A 24 0.59 20.07 -24.64
C ASN A 24 1.42 19.05 -23.85
N GLN A 25 1.29 17.75 -24.13
CA GLN A 25 2.14 16.72 -23.51
C GLN A 25 3.58 16.74 -24.02
N LEU A 26 3.78 17.09 -25.30
CA LEU A 26 5.11 17.23 -25.92
C LEU A 26 5.87 18.49 -25.47
N GLN A 27 5.17 19.48 -24.91
CA GLN A 27 5.75 20.73 -24.44
C GLN A 27 6.01 20.77 -22.92
N LYS A 28 5.49 19.77 -22.16
CA LYS A 28 5.71 19.73 -20.70
C LYS A 28 7.14 19.34 -20.37
N PRO A 29 7.78 20.04 -19.39
CA PRO A 29 9.07 19.64 -18.86
C PRO A 29 9.03 18.22 -18.26
N ILE A 30 10.19 17.58 -18.19
CA ILE A 30 10.36 16.24 -17.61
C ILE A 30 9.80 16.23 -16.17
N PRO A 31 9.00 15.25 -15.79
CA PRO A 31 8.43 15.20 -14.45
C PRO A 31 9.51 14.96 -13.38
N ILE A 32 9.33 15.57 -12.22
CA ILE A 32 10.12 15.26 -11.03
C ILE A 32 9.58 13.98 -10.41
N ILE A 33 10.46 13.02 -10.18
CA ILE A 33 10.10 11.72 -9.58
C ILE A 33 10.61 11.70 -8.13
N LYS A 34 9.69 11.42 -7.19
CA LYS A 34 10.00 11.20 -5.77
C LYS A 34 9.45 9.85 -5.33
N ARG A 35 10.01 9.31 -4.26
CA ARG A 35 9.51 8.11 -3.60
C ARG A 35 9.33 8.42 -2.12
N ILE A 36 8.21 7.95 -1.56
CA ILE A 36 7.95 8.01 -0.12
C ILE A 36 7.81 6.60 0.41
N GLU A 37 8.30 6.38 1.62
CA GLU A 37 8.17 5.12 2.35
C GLU A 37 7.19 5.34 3.49
N ILE A 38 6.22 4.44 3.61
CA ILE A 38 5.17 4.49 4.64
C ILE A 38 5.04 3.15 5.33
N THR A 39 4.67 3.18 6.60
CA THR A 39 4.43 1.97 7.39
C THR A 39 3.03 1.43 7.18
N LEU A 40 2.78 0.20 7.62
CA LEU A 40 1.47 -0.44 7.50
C LEU A 40 0.41 0.27 8.38
N GLU A 41 0.81 0.86 9.50
CA GLU A 41 -0.05 1.69 10.36
C GLU A 41 -0.47 2.97 9.65
N GLN A 42 0.44 3.57 8.87
CA GLN A 42 0.14 4.74 8.04
C GLN A 42 -0.80 4.38 6.89
N VAL A 43 -0.66 3.19 6.29
CA VAL A 43 -1.62 2.68 5.31
C VAL A 43 -3.00 2.46 5.94
N TYR A 44 -3.05 1.98 7.19
CA TYR A 44 -4.31 1.77 7.92
C TYR A 44 -5.03 3.08 8.24
N SER A 45 -4.30 4.07 8.76
CA SER A 45 -4.87 5.35 9.22
C SER A 45 -5.04 6.40 8.13
N GLY A 46 -4.28 6.28 7.03
CA GLY A 46 -3.95 7.38 6.15
C GLY A 46 -2.95 8.33 6.81
N CYS A 47 -2.20 9.07 6.04
CA CYS A 47 -1.20 10.00 6.56
C CYS A 47 -0.94 11.15 5.60
N MET A 48 -0.25 12.17 6.10
CA MET A 48 0.28 13.27 5.31
C MET A 48 1.79 13.27 5.44
N VAL A 49 2.50 13.14 4.32
CA VAL A 49 3.96 13.04 4.28
C VAL A 49 4.54 14.29 3.65
N PRO A 50 5.37 15.06 4.36
CA PRO A 50 6.09 16.20 3.76
C PRO A 50 7.21 15.68 2.86
N ILE A 51 7.32 16.25 1.66
CA ILE A 51 8.42 16.00 0.74
C ILE A 51 9.04 17.33 0.32
N GLU A 52 10.35 17.39 0.28
CA GLU A 52 11.09 18.51 -0.28
C GLU A 52 11.32 18.28 -1.77
N ILE A 53 10.97 19.26 -2.58
CA ILE A 53 11.20 19.26 -4.01
C ILE A 53 12.07 20.46 -4.38
N THR A 54 12.97 20.23 -5.33
CA THR A 54 13.77 21.28 -5.96
C THR A 54 13.38 21.33 -7.43
N ARG A 55 12.93 22.49 -7.90
CA ARG A 55 12.52 22.70 -9.29
C ARG A 55 13.32 23.81 -9.94
N ASN A 56 13.58 23.66 -11.22
CA ASN A 56 14.21 24.68 -12.04
C ASN A 56 13.13 25.50 -12.71
N ILE A 57 13.26 26.83 -12.60
CA ILE A 57 12.42 27.82 -13.26
C ILE A 57 13.31 28.56 -14.28
N LYS A 58 13.04 28.31 -15.56
CA LYS A 58 13.70 28.97 -16.68
C LYS A 58 12.73 30.00 -17.25
N GLN A 59 13.11 31.28 -17.17
CA GLN A 59 12.34 32.38 -17.74
C GLN A 59 13.28 33.33 -18.47
N SER A 60 12.99 33.66 -19.72
CA SER A 60 13.78 34.60 -20.55
C SER A 60 15.29 34.26 -20.58
N GLY A 61 15.63 32.99 -20.62
CA GLY A 61 17.02 32.51 -20.65
C GLY A 61 17.72 32.47 -19.28
N VAL A 62 17.10 32.96 -18.22
CA VAL A 62 17.62 32.87 -16.85
C VAL A 62 17.05 31.62 -16.17
N VAL A 63 17.93 30.79 -15.58
CA VAL A 63 17.55 29.61 -14.79
C VAL A 63 17.77 29.92 -13.32
N ARG A 64 16.72 29.70 -12.52
CA ARG A 64 16.79 29.76 -11.05
C ARG A 64 16.30 28.46 -10.47
N GLU A 65 16.87 28.09 -9.35
CA GLU A 65 16.45 26.92 -8.58
C GLU A 65 15.54 27.36 -7.43
N GLU A 66 14.47 26.65 -7.20
CA GLU A 66 13.52 26.88 -6.10
C GLU A 66 13.24 25.59 -5.36
N THR A 67 13.34 25.64 -4.03
CA THR A 67 13.03 24.51 -3.16
C THR A 67 11.73 24.80 -2.42
N GLU A 68 10.81 23.85 -2.47
CA GLU A 68 9.48 23.92 -1.85
C GLU A 68 9.17 22.62 -1.11
N THR A 69 8.50 22.71 0.05
CA THR A 69 7.96 21.54 0.73
C THR A 69 6.52 21.31 0.31
N LEU A 70 6.24 20.14 -0.24
CA LEU A 70 4.89 19.70 -0.55
C LEU A 70 4.42 18.65 0.45
N TYR A 71 3.14 18.66 0.76
CA TYR A 71 2.50 17.67 1.63
C TYR A 71 1.73 16.66 0.78
N VAL A 72 2.17 15.42 0.82
CA VAL A 72 1.55 14.31 0.08
C VAL A 72 0.49 13.68 0.97
N GLU A 73 -0.77 13.81 0.57
CA GLU A 73 -1.88 13.12 1.21
C GLU A 73 -1.91 11.67 0.74
N VAL A 74 -1.72 10.74 1.66
CA VAL A 74 -1.77 9.30 1.41
C VAL A 74 -3.08 8.75 1.95
N ALA A 75 -3.92 8.29 1.04
CA ALA A 75 -5.22 7.72 1.38
C ALA A 75 -5.09 6.38 2.12
N LYS A 76 -6.09 6.05 2.94
CA LYS A 76 -6.17 4.72 3.58
C LYS A 76 -6.18 3.60 2.54
N GLY A 77 -5.47 2.52 2.83
CA GLY A 77 -5.44 1.35 1.98
C GLY A 77 -4.65 1.52 0.68
N VAL A 78 -3.81 2.56 0.57
CA VAL A 78 -2.95 2.79 -0.60
C VAL A 78 -2.08 1.55 -0.87
N ASP A 79 -1.83 1.26 -2.15
CA ASP A 79 -0.99 0.13 -2.55
C ASP A 79 0.47 0.56 -2.82
N THR A 80 1.38 -0.39 -2.67
CA THR A 80 2.77 -0.20 -3.09
C THR A 80 2.83 0.08 -4.59
N ASN A 81 3.69 1.02 -5.00
CA ASN A 81 3.85 1.56 -6.35
C ASN A 81 2.65 2.38 -6.86
N GLU A 82 1.70 2.72 -6.02
CA GLU A 82 0.69 3.72 -6.37
C GLU A 82 1.36 5.08 -6.58
N ILE A 83 0.86 5.84 -7.57
CA ILE A 83 1.45 7.10 -7.98
C ILE A 83 0.51 8.25 -7.62
N ILE A 84 1.02 9.20 -6.83
CA ILE A 84 0.33 10.45 -6.55
C ILE A 84 0.94 11.54 -7.43
N VAL A 85 0.11 12.24 -8.21
CA VAL A 85 0.57 13.21 -9.20
C VAL A 85 0.18 14.62 -8.77
N PHE A 86 1.17 15.48 -8.63
CA PHE A 86 0.99 16.93 -8.51
C PHE A 86 1.20 17.55 -9.88
N ARG A 87 0.13 18.00 -10.49
CA ARG A 87 0.17 18.59 -11.83
C ARG A 87 0.76 20.00 -11.77
N GLU A 88 1.62 20.30 -12.75
CA GLU A 88 2.21 21.63 -12.97
C GLU A 88 3.03 22.21 -11.78
N LYS A 89 3.44 21.32 -10.84
CA LYS A 89 4.26 21.71 -9.67
C LYS A 89 5.76 21.44 -9.85
N GLY A 90 6.16 20.84 -10.96
CA GLY A 90 7.56 20.53 -11.29
C GLY A 90 8.29 21.68 -11.97
N HIS A 91 9.22 21.35 -12.85
CA HIS A 91 10.03 22.34 -13.58
C HIS A 91 9.18 23.27 -14.45
N ILE A 92 9.56 24.52 -14.53
CA ILE A 92 8.91 25.56 -15.36
C ILE A 92 9.88 26.02 -16.44
N VAL A 93 9.44 26.04 -17.69
CA VAL A 93 10.23 26.50 -18.83
C VAL A 93 9.42 27.51 -19.62
N ASP A 94 9.85 28.79 -19.56
CA ASP A 94 9.20 29.92 -20.21
C ASP A 94 7.68 29.95 -20.03
N ASP A 95 6.92 30.17 -21.10
CA ASP A 95 5.45 30.22 -21.07
C ASP A 95 4.77 28.83 -21.19
N SER A 96 5.55 27.74 -21.07
CA SER A 96 4.99 26.38 -21.15
C SER A 96 4.31 25.97 -19.83
N PRO A 97 3.33 25.06 -19.90
CA PRO A 97 2.77 24.47 -18.67
C PRO A 97 3.85 23.81 -17.82
N GLY A 98 3.80 24.01 -16.51
CA GLY A 98 4.76 23.39 -15.60
C GLY A 98 4.80 21.87 -15.71
N GLY A 99 5.96 21.27 -15.46
CA GLY A 99 6.10 19.83 -15.37
C GLY A 99 5.32 19.26 -14.18
N ASP A 100 5.06 17.97 -14.21
CA ASP A 100 4.38 17.29 -13.10
C ASP A 100 5.39 16.74 -12.08
N ILE A 101 4.94 16.52 -10.84
CA ILE A 101 5.68 15.74 -9.86
C ILE A 101 4.94 14.42 -9.69
N LYS A 102 5.66 13.31 -9.77
CA LYS A 102 5.14 11.96 -9.57
C LYS A 102 5.76 11.37 -8.31
N VAL A 103 4.92 11.09 -7.31
CA VAL A 103 5.35 10.51 -6.03
C VAL A 103 4.92 9.05 -6.00
N PHE A 104 5.90 8.15 -5.95
CA PHE A 104 5.67 6.72 -5.81
C PHE A 104 5.60 6.35 -4.34
N VAL A 105 4.55 5.64 -3.96
CA VAL A 105 4.36 5.13 -2.61
C VAL A 105 5.03 3.75 -2.49
N SER A 106 5.84 3.57 -1.44
CA SER A 106 6.45 2.29 -1.07
C SER A 106 5.98 1.94 0.33
N VAL A 107 5.26 0.82 0.47
CA VAL A 107 4.83 0.33 1.78
C VAL A 107 5.92 -0.56 2.34
N LEU A 108 6.40 -0.25 3.55
CA LEU A 108 7.42 -1.02 4.25
C LEU A 108 6.84 -2.34 4.77
N ASP A 109 7.70 -3.37 4.82
CA ASP A 109 7.35 -4.63 5.46
C ASP A 109 7.12 -4.42 6.96
N HIS A 110 6.10 -5.11 7.51
CA HIS A 110 5.79 -5.05 8.92
C HIS A 110 6.25 -6.33 9.65
N ALA A 111 6.75 -6.18 10.89
CA ALA A 111 7.35 -7.28 11.65
C ALA A 111 6.38 -8.44 11.93
N HIS A 112 5.09 -8.15 12.14
CA HIS A 112 4.09 -9.11 12.59
C HIS A 112 2.96 -9.35 11.60
N PHE A 113 2.72 -8.42 10.67
CA PHE A 113 1.63 -8.50 9.73
C PHE A 113 2.13 -8.58 8.30
N LYS A 114 1.51 -9.45 7.52
CA LYS A 114 1.64 -9.46 6.07
C LYS A 114 0.36 -8.94 5.45
N ARG A 115 0.48 -8.19 4.36
CA ARG A 115 -0.66 -7.66 3.62
C ARG A 115 -1.02 -8.57 2.46
N SER A 116 -2.32 -8.81 2.28
CA SER A 116 -2.87 -9.50 1.10
C SER A 116 -4.10 -8.74 0.60
N GLY A 117 -3.91 -7.85 -0.36
CA GLY A 117 -4.96 -6.91 -0.78
C GLY A 117 -5.37 -5.98 0.37
N LEU A 118 -6.61 -6.06 0.84
CA LEU A 118 -7.09 -5.35 2.03
C LEU A 118 -7.03 -6.20 3.30
N ASP A 119 -6.77 -7.50 3.17
CA ASP A 119 -6.64 -8.38 4.33
C ASP A 119 -5.27 -8.25 4.98
N LEU A 120 -5.25 -8.42 6.29
CA LEU A 120 -4.04 -8.53 7.10
C LEU A 120 -3.86 -9.97 7.56
N ILE A 121 -2.65 -10.49 7.46
CA ILE A 121 -2.29 -11.84 7.92
C ILE A 121 -1.37 -11.69 9.12
N TYR A 122 -1.78 -12.26 10.25
CA TYR A 122 -1.01 -12.32 11.49
C TYR A 122 -0.65 -13.78 11.78
N THR A 123 0.64 -14.10 11.84
CA THR A 123 1.11 -15.44 12.15
C THR A 123 1.43 -15.56 13.63
N LYS A 124 0.79 -16.52 14.32
CA LYS A 124 1.02 -16.82 15.73
C LYS A 124 1.61 -18.22 15.90
N GLN A 125 2.78 -18.29 16.52
CA GLN A 125 3.34 -19.56 16.95
C GLN A 125 2.67 -20.03 18.24
N ILE A 126 2.23 -21.29 18.25
CA ILE A 126 1.55 -21.95 19.36
C ILE A 126 2.10 -23.35 19.61
N SER A 127 2.05 -23.83 20.85
CA SER A 127 2.47 -25.18 21.20
C SER A 127 1.41 -26.21 20.85
N LEU A 128 1.82 -27.49 20.74
CA LEU A 128 0.88 -28.60 20.59
C LEU A 128 -0.14 -28.65 21.74
N LYS A 129 0.26 -28.28 22.97
CA LYS A 129 -0.65 -28.15 24.10
C LYS A 129 -1.73 -27.12 23.85
N ASP A 130 -1.38 -25.95 23.33
CA ASP A 130 -2.33 -24.87 23.04
C ASP A 130 -3.31 -25.27 21.92
N VAL A 131 -2.85 -26.09 20.96
CA VAL A 131 -3.70 -26.65 19.90
C VAL A 131 -4.83 -27.48 20.49
N LEU A 132 -4.53 -28.31 21.49
CA LEU A 132 -5.47 -29.26 22.10
C LEU A 132 -6.31 -28.61 23.22
N CYS A 133 -5.71 -27.73 24.01
CA CYS A 133 -6.34 -27.16 25.20
C CYS A 133 -6.95 -25.77 24.96
N GLY A 134 -6.72 -25.20 23.81
CA GLY A 134 -7.13 -23.83 23.45
C GLY A 134 -6.04 -22.79 23.71
N VAL A 135 -6.13 -21.68 23.01
CA VAL A 135 -5.19 -20.56 23.05
C VAL A 135 -5.80 -19.36 23.78
N ASP A 136 -4.95 -18.64 24.52
CA ASP A 136 -5.26 -17.34 25.08
C ASP A 136 -4.03 -16.43 24.88
N PHE A 137 -4.16 -15.41 24.03
CA PHE A 137 -3.08 -14.46 23.77
C PHE A 137 -3.60 -13.09 23.36
N GLU A 138 -2.76 -12.09 23.54
CA GLU A 138 -3.00 -10.72 23.12
C GLU A 138 -2.00 -10.33 22.02
N PHE A 139 -2.42 -9.41 21.15
CA PHE A 139 -1.56 -8.82 20.13
C PHE A 139 -1.97 -7.38 19.86
N GLU A 140 -1.01 -6.56 19.51
CA GLU A 140 -1.25 -5.19 19.08
C GLU A 140 -1.51 -5.18 17.56
N HIS A 141 -2.64 -4.60 17.19
CA HIS A 141 -3.04 -4.46 15.80
C HIS A 141 -2.44 -3.19 15.19
N VAL A 142 -2.33 -3.12 13.85
CA VAL A 142 -1.83 -1.92 13.12
C VAL A 142 -2.61 -0.63 13.44
N SER A 143 -3.79 -0.72 14.05
CA SER A 143 -4.53 0.42 14.58
C SER A 143 -4.03 0.94 15.93
N GLY A 144 -3.00 0.31 16.52
CA GLY A 144 -2.53 0.57 17.88
C GLY A 144 -3.43 0.01 18.99
N LYS A 145 -4.50 -0.74 18.64
CA LYS A 145 -5.39 -1.36 19.62
C LYS A 145 -4.90 -2.75 19.98
N LEU A 146 -5.01 -3.10 21.26
CA LEU A 146 -4.78 -4.45 21.77
C LEU A 146 -6.03 -5.31 21.56
N TYR A 147 -5.84 -6.48 20.97
CA TYR A 147 -6.88 -7.49 20.79
C TYR A 147 -6.51 -8.76 21.52
N LYS A 148 -7.52 -9.40 22.10
CA LYS A 148 -7.37 -10.67 22.81
C LYS A 148 -8.08 -11.77 22.04
N ILE A 149 -7.38 -12.86 21.79
CA ILE A 149 -7.93 -14.09 21.23
C ILE A 149 -7.95 -15.13 22.35
N ASN A 150 -9.15 -15.61 22.66
CA ASN A 150 -9.35 -16.66 23.64
C ASN A 150 -10.21 -17.77 23.03
N ASN A 151 -9.70 -18.98 23.03
CA ASN A 151 -10.37 -20.19 22.53
C ASN A 151 -10.38 -21.30 23.60
N THR A 152 -10.03 -21.01 24.86
CA THR A 152 -9.91 -22.02 25.93
C THR A 152 -11.26 -22.65 26.32
N LYS A 153 -12.36 -21.95 26.07
CA LYS A 153 -13.73 -22.46 26.32
C LYS A 153 -14.43 -22.90 25.03
N GLY A 154 -13.75 -22.75 23.89
CA GLY A 154 -14.28 -23.13 22.58
C GLY A 154 -14.00 -24.59 22.27
N GLN A 155 -14.91 -25.22 21.53
CA GLN A 155 -14.74 -26.60 21.07
C GLN A 155 -13.95 -26.69 19.74
N THR A 156 -13.35 -25.60 19.30
CA THR A 156 -12.64 -25.55 18.04
C THR A 156 -11.20 -25.98 18.24
N ILE A 157 -10.85 -27.12 17.67
CA ILE A 157 -9.46 -27.60 17.60
C ILE A 157 -8.73 -26.84 16.48
N ILE A 158 -7.56 -26.32 16.80
CA ILE A 158 -6.68 -25.68 15.82
C ILE A 158 -5.87 -26.79 15.14
N TYR A 159 -6.10 -27.04 13.87
CA TYR A 159 -5.36 -28.04 13.08
C TYR A 159 -4.36 -27.36 12.15
N PRO A 160 -3.35 -28.07 11.62
CA PRO A 160 -2.41 -27.51 10.65
C PRO A 160 -3.13 -26.89 9.44
N GLY A 161 -2.85 -25.61 9.16
CA GLY A 161 -3.53 -24.84 8.11
C GLY A 161 -4.84 -24.17 8.52
N TYR A 162 -5.27 -24.34 9.79
CA TYR A 162 -6.42 -23.58 10.31
C TYR A 162 -6.14 -22.08 10.31
N LYS A 163 -7.10 -21.32 9.80
CA LYS A 163 -7.05 -19.85 9.79
C LYS A 163 -8.29 -19.31 10.51
N LYS A 164 -8.07 -18.45 11.49
CA LYS A 164 -9.16 -17.74 12.12
C LYS A 164 -9.36 -16.41 11.40
N ILE A 165 -10.55 -16.21 10.85
CA ILE A 165 -10.93 -14.96 10.19
C ILE A 165 -11.63 -14.06 11.22
N VAL A 166 -11.17 -12.84 11.35
CA VAL A 166 -11.81 -11.78 12.14
C VAL A 166 -12.28 -10.68 11.18
N PRO A 167 -13.58 -10.60 10.90
CA PRO A 167 -14.11 -9.67 9.91
C PRO A 167 -13.88 -8.21 10.32
N GLY A 168 -13.58 -7.36 9.32
CA GLY A 168 -13.47 -5.91 9.51
C GLY A 168 -12.21 -5.43 10.23
N LEU A 169 -11.24 -6.30 10.50
CA LEU A 169 -9.94 -5.96 11.08
C LEU A 169 -8.81 -5.96 10.04
N GLY A 170 -9.11 -5.80 8.77
CA GLY A 170 -8.14 -5.54 7.71
C GLY A 170 -7.95 -4.06 7.44
N LEU A 171 -7.33 -3.77 6.31
CA LEU A 171 -7.18 -2.41 5.79
C LEU A 171 -8.51 -1.93 5.20
N GLN A 172 -8.68 -0.62 5.16
CA GLN A 172 -9.85 0.01 4.56
C GLN A 172 -9.43 0.79 3.31
N ARG A 173 -10.18 0.62 2.22
CA ARG A 173 -10.07 1.47 1.04
C ARG A 173 -11.46 1.84 0.56
N GLN A 174 -11.76 3.13 0.58
CA GLN A 174 -13.11 3.65 0.30
C GLN A 174 -14.14 3.00 1.25
N GLU A 175 -15.14 2.30 0.70
CA GLU A 175 -16.16 1.58 1.48
C GLU A 175 -15.81 0.12 1.78
N HIS A 176 -14.70 -0.39 1.23
CA HIS A 176 -14.29 -1.77 1.40
C HIS A 176 -13.35 -1.91 2.60
N VAL A 177 -13.67 -2.85 3.47
CA VAL A 177 -12.84 -3.20 4.63
C VAL A 177 -12.46 -4.67 4.53
N GLY A 178 -11.17 -4.95 4.64
CA GLY A 178 -10.64 -6.31 4.66
C GLY A 178 -10.80 -6.98 6.02
N ASN A 179 -10.29 -8.19 6.12
CA ASN A 179 -10.33 -9.02 7.32
C ASN A 179 -8.94 -9.18 7.92
N LEU A 180 -8.89 -9.58 9.18
CA LEU A 180 -7.67 -10.11 9.78
C LEU A 180 -7.73 -11.64 9.74
N LEU A 181 -6.71 -12.24 9.13
CA LEU A 181 -6.50 -13.69 9.10
C LEU A 181 -5.42 -14.03 10.11
N ILE A 182 -5.76 -14.82 11.12
CA ILE A 182 -4.79 -15.34 12.09
C ILE A 182 -4.41 -16.75 11.65
N GLU A 183 -3.15 -16.93 11.28
CA GLU A 183 -2.54 -18.20 10.91
C GLU A 183 -1.76 -18.73 12.11
N PHE A 184 -1.85 -20.05 12.36
CA PHE A 184 -1.20 -20.67 13.48
C PHE A 184 -0.07 -21.58 13.00
N GLU A 185 1.13 -21.32 13.50
CA GLU A 185 2.30 -22.21 13.34
C GLU A 185 2.45 -23.08 14.57
N ILE A 186 2.29 -24.38 14.40
CA ILE A 186 2.29 -25.34 15.50
C ILE A 186 3.72 -25.81 15.76
N THR A 187 4.22 -25.54 16.96
CA THR A 187 5.52 -26.04 17.42
C THR A 187 5.34 -27.33 18.19
N PHE A 188 5.95 -28.40 17.69
CA PHE A 188 5.97 -29.71 18.35
C PHE A 188 7.13 -29.79 19.34
N PRO A 189 6.96 -30.49 20.47
CA PRO A 189 8.06 -30.78 21.38
C PRO A 189 9.08 -31.71 20.70
N GLU A 190 10.37 -31.47 20.93
CA GLU A 190 11.44 -32.33 20.39
C GLU A 190 11.42 -33.74 20.96
N LYS A 191 11.03 -33.87 22.24
CA LYS A 191 10.94 -35.16 22.95
C LYS A 191 9.78 -35.11 23.93
N LEU A 192 9.16 -36.28 24.12
CA LEU A 192 8.23 -36.54 25.20
C LEU A 192 8.94 -37.31 26.32
N ASN A 193 8.60 -37.01 27.57
CA ASN A 193 9.09 -37.80 28.71
C ASN A 193 8.24 -39.09 28.87
N THR A 194 8.76 -40.06 29.65
CA THR A 194 8.12 -41.38 29.83
C THR A 194 6.68 -41.26 30.33
N ASN A 195 6.43 -40.36 31.30
CA ASN A 195 5.08 -40.18 31.83
C ASN A 195 4.11 -39.56 30.82
N GLN A 196 4.59 -38.86 29.82
CA GLN A 196 3.77 -38.29 28.72
C GLN A 196 3.48 -39.31 27.62
N ILE A 197 4.30 -40.37 27.55
CA ILE A 197 4.11 -41.45 26.57
C ILE A 197 3.12 -42.50 27.12
N ASP A 198 3.14 -42.74 28.44
CA ASP A 198 2.38 -43.76 29.12
C ASP A 198 0.94 -43.32 29.51
N THR A 199 0.54 -42.07 29.19
CA THR A 199 -0.79 -41.49 29.43
C THR A 199 -1.60 -41.46 28.15
#